data_c0e8d446f18a393c8976f60831523842
#
_entry.id   c0e8d446f18a393c8976f60831523842
#
_cell.length_a   1.000
_cell.length_b   1.000
_cell.length_c   1.000
_cell.angle_alpha   90.00
_cell.angle_beta   90.00
_cell.angle_gamma   90.00
#
_symmetry.space_group_name_H-M   'P 1'
#
loop_
_entity.id
_entity.type
_entity.pdbx_description
1 polymer ?
#
loop_
_entity_poly.entity_id
_entity_poly.type
_entity_poly.pdbx_seq_one_letter_code
_entity_poly.pdbx_strand_id
1 'polypeptide(L)'
;MASLQAEGIQTIDLLVVNLYPFEQTIANKDCSIEDAIEQIDIGGPAMLRSAAKNWQSVAVVTHASQYQHVLSSMLLAKTEHDCAGLSDSQRFELAVSAFERVSEYDIAISQFLSTRKPSQEASQSLSQESGFPARWTQSFIKLQDLRYGENPHQTAALYRESMPAPGSLVTAQQMQGKELSFNNLADADAAWACVRSFTAPTCVIVKHANPCGVASADDCHDAYAKAFACDPTSAFGGIIAFNHELDERTALAVSQQFLEVLIAPAYSPKALEVLAAKANMRVLAIDCRAIASHPTGSPDATSDWDIKRIGSGLLIQSADRHDLHTKDLRIVTKRKPSAQQLADLSFAWRVAKFVKSNAIVFCKDQQSLGIGAGQMSRLDSARIASIKSEAAKLSLVGSVVASDAFFPFRDGLDVVIDAGASAVIQPGGSLRDQEVIQAADERDIAMVFTGVRHFRH
;
A
#
# COMPACT_ATOMS: atom_id res chain seq x y z
N MET A 1 12.11 -38.54 34.84
CA MET A 1 10.88 -38.80 35.59
C MET A 1 11.18 -39.50 36.93
N ALA A 2 11.83 -40.67 36.96
CA ALA A 2 12.11 -41.38 38.23
C ALA A 2 12.89 -40.56 39.28
N SER A 3 13.85 -39.74 38.86
CA SER A 3 14.64 -38.86 39.74
C SER A 3 13.80 -37.72 40.35
N LEU A 4 12.83 -37.14 39.60
CA LEU A 4 11.96 -36.11 40.11
C LEU A 4 10.96 -36.68 41.13
N GLN A 5 10.41 -37.87 40.87
CA GLN A 5 9.53 -38.57 41.81
C GLN A 5 10.23 -38.94 43.11
N ALA A 6 11.51 -39.36 43.02
CA ALA A 6 12.32 -39.70 44.23
C ALA A 6 12.55 -38.49 45.14
N GLU A 7 12.63 -37.28 44.55
CA GLU A 7 12.84 -35.99 45.24
C GLU A 7 11.51 -35.29 45.58
N GLY A 8 10.36 -35.86 45.25
CA GLY A 8 9.02 -35.28 45.50
C GLY A 8 8.72 -34.02 44.64
N ILE A 9 9.45 -33.83 43.53
CA ILE A 9 9.26 -32.70 42.65
C ILE A 9 8.11 -32.97 41.67
N GLN A 10 7.10 -32.11 41.69
CA GLN A 10 5.96 -32.19 40.75
C GLN A 10 6.39 -31.75 39.36
N THR A 11 5.83 -32.37 38.32
CA THR A 11 6.01 -31.96 36.94
C THR A 11 5.17 -30.73 36.65
N ILE A 12 5.64 -29.94 35.68
CA ILE A 12 4.87 -28.80 35.11
C ILE A 12 4.22 -29.29 33.82
N ASP A 13 2.88 -29.25 33.77
CA ASP A 13 2.10 -29.73 32.63
C ASP A 13 1.63 -28.56 31.74
N LEU A 14 1.51 -27.36 32.32
CA LEU A 14 1.10 -26.12 31.65
C LEU A 14 1.98 -24.96 32.10
N LEU A 15 2.54 -24.23 31.14
CA LEU A 15 3.28 -22.98 31.34
C LEU A 15 2.52 -21.84 30.67
N VAL A 16 2.20 -20.78 31.40
CA VAL A 16 1.56 -19.57 30.89
C VAL A 16 2.49 -18.39 31.16
N VAL A 17 3.02 -17.76 30.11
CA VAL A 17 3.94 -16.62 30.23
C VAL A 17 3.59 -15.57 29.19
N ASN A 18 3.25 -14.36 29.63
CA ASN A 18 3.21 -13.17 28.79
C ASN A 18 4.55 -12.43 28.96
N LEU A 19 5.24 -12.18 27.86
CA LEU A 19 6.50 -11.43 27.88
C LEU A 19 6.26 -9.97 28.27
N TYR A 20 7.29 -9.31 28.76
CA TYR A 20 7.24 -7.87 29.00
C TYR A 20 6.85 -7.10 27.73
N PRO A 21 6.14 -5.98 27.86
CA PRO A 21 5.57 -5.27 26.73
C PRO A 21 6.60 -4.39 25.98
N PHE A 22 7.73 -4.97 25.56
CA PHE A 22 8.84 -4.27 24.91
C PHE A 22 8.36 -3.48 23.67
N GLU A 23 7.57 -4.11 22.80
CA GLU A 23 7.08 -3.48 21.58
C GLU A 23 6.17 -2.27 21.87
N GLN A 24 5.38 -2.34 22.95
CA GLN A 24 4.54 -1.21 23.36
C GLN A 24 5.38 -0.07 23.95
N THR A 25 6.44 -0.41 24.68
CA THR A 25 7.35 0.58 25.28
C THR A 25 8.09 1.35 24.20
N ILE A 26 8.67 0.67 23.21
CA ILE A 26 9.41 1.31 22.11
C ILE A 26 8.51 2.06 21.12
N ALA A 27 7.20 1.78 21.09
CA ALA A 27 6.23 2.54 20.31
C ALA A 27 6.02 3.97 20.85
N ASN A 28 6.38 4.23 22.11
CA ASN A 28 6.39 5.57 22.66
C ASN A 28 7.59 6.37 22.10
N LYS A 29 7.31 7.52 21.48
CA LYS A 29 8.35 8.38 20.88
C LYS A 29 9.36 8.91 21.88
N ASP A 30 8.98 9.04 23.15
CA ASP A 30 9.81 9.53 24.24
C ASP A 30 10.56 8.40 24.98
N CYS A 31 10.51 7.16 24.49
CA CYS A 31 11.19 6.02 25.08
C CYS A 31 12.72 6.19 25.02
N SER A 32 13.38 6.19 26.18
CA SER A 32 14.84 6.16 26.27
C SER A 32 15.38 4.77 25.96
N ILE A 33 16.71 4.65 25.72
CA ILE A 33 17.36 3.35 25.57
C ILE A 33 17.28 2.57 26.88
N GLU A 34 17.46 3.25 27.99
CA GLU A 34 17.41 2.69 29.34
C GLU A 34 16.01 2.11 29.63
N ASP A 35 14.93 2.84 29.31
CA ASP A 35 13.55 2.34 29.48
C ASP A 35 13.30 1.10 28.63
N ALA A 36 13.80 1.09 27.41
CA ALA A 36 13.66 -0.04 26.51
C ALA A 36 14.44 -1.28 27.04
N ILE A 37 15.66 -1.09 27.52
CA ILE A 37 16.49 -2.19 28.09
C ILE A 37 15.82 -2.81 29.31
N GLU A 38 15.20 -2.02 30.19
CA GLU A 38 14.47 -2.53 31.37
C GLU A 38 13.26 -3.38 30.99
N GLN A 39 12.72 -3.21 29.78
CA GLN A 39 11.61 -4.03 29.26
C GLN A 39 12.08 -5.27 28.47
N ILE A 40 13.37 -5.58 28.46
CA ILE A 40 13.88 -6.82 27.87
C ILE A 40 13.70 -7.96 28.89
N ASP A 41 12.73 -8.84 28.61
CA ASP A 41 12.47 -10.04 29.41
C ASP A 41 13.53 -11.13 29.10
N ILE A 42 14.26 -11.54 30.11
CA ILE A 42 15.28 -12.60 30.00
C ILE A 42 14.70 -13.96 30.35
N GLY A 43 13.95 -14.03 31.44
CA GLY A 43 13.42 -15.28 31.98
C GLY A 43 12.25 -15.84 31.18
N GLY A 44 11.35 -14.96 30.73
CA GLY A 44 10.18 -15.34 29.96
C GLY A 44 10.51 -16.11 28.68
N PRO A 45 11.34 -15.58 27.76
CA PRO A 45 11.77 -16.30 26.58
C PRO A 45 12.48 -17.64 26.88
N ALA A 46 13.29 -17.68 27.92
CA ALA A 46 13.98 -18.92 28.31
C ALA A 46 12.98 -20.01 28.76
N MET A 47 11.99 -19.64 29.57
CA MET A 47 10.92 -20.54 30.03
C MET A 47 10.05 -21.01 28.85
N LEU A 48 9.63 -20.10 27.98
CA LEU A 48 8.83 -20.42 26.79
C LEU A 48 9.54 -21.39 25.87
N ARG A 49 10.81 -21.17 25.58
CA ARG A 49 11.64 -22.05 24.74
C ARG A 49 11.82 -23.43 25.36
N SER A 50 12.03 -23.49 26.68
CA SER A 50 12.19 -24.76 27.41
C SER A 50 10.91 -25.58 27.36
N ALA A 51 9.75 -24.98 27.65
CA ALA A 51 8.44 -25.63 27.60
C ALA A 51 8.08 -26.07 26.18
N ALA A 52 8.24 -25.18 25.17
CA ALA A 52 7.98 -25.48 23.77
C ALA A 52 8.84 -26.63 23.24
N LYS A 53 10.13 -26.69 23.61
CA LYS A 53 10.98 -27.82 23.27
C LYS A 53 10.47 -29.14 23.85
N ASN A 54 9.80 -29.11 25.01
CA ASN A 54 9.23 -30.26 25.69
C ASN A 54 7.70 -30.41 25.45
N TRP A 55 7.22 -30.00 24.30
CA TRP A 55 5.79 -29.92 23.96
C TRP A 55 5.00 -31.22 24.16
N GLN A 56 5.67 -32.37 24.04
CA GLN A 56 5.00 -33.66 24.28
C GLN A 56 4.46 -33.80 25.71
N SER A 57 5.08 -33.12 26.68
CA SER A 57 4.73 -33.19 28.09
C SER A 57 4.22 -31.88 28.67
N VAL A 58 4.52 -30.73 28.04
CA VAL A 58 4.18 -29.40 28.56
C VAL A 58 3.39 -28.60 27.51
N ALA A 59 2.23 -28.13 27.88
CA ALA A 59 1.51 -27.13 27.11
C ALA A 59 2.11 -25.74 27.41
N VAL A 60 2.27 -24.88 26.40
CA VAL A 60 2.83 -23.54 26.57
C VAL A 60 1.92 -22.49 25.97
N VAL A 61 1.50 -21.52 26.77
CA VAL A 61 0.61 -20.43 26.39
C VAL A 61 1.35 -19.11 26.50
N THR A 62 1.36 -18.33 25.43
CA THR A 62 2.18 -17.11 25.29
C THR A 62 1.38 -15.84 25.19
N HIS A 63 0.08 -15.93 24.94
CA HIS A 63 -0.78 -14.78 24.69
C HIS A 63 -2.17 -14.96 25.27
N ALA A 64 -2.75 -13.90 25.84
CA ALA A 64 -4.06 -13.94 26.47
C ALA A 64 -5.19 -14.38 25.51
N SER A 65 -5.06 -14.12 24.21
CA SER A 65 -6.04 -14.59 23.21
C SER A 65 -6.16 -16.11 23.11
N GLN A 66 -5.15 -16.86 23.56
CA GLN A 66 -5.16 -18.33 23.56
C GLN A 66 -5.92 -18.92 24.75
N TYR A 67 -6.15 -18.13 25.84
CA TYR A 67 -6.70 -18.65 27.09
C TYR A 67 -8.05 -19.32 26.92
N GLN A 68 -8.98 -18.68 26.22
CA GLN A 68 -10.34 -19.21 26.06
C GLN A 68 -10.34 -20.52 25.25
N HIS A 69 -9.51 -20.59 24.19
CA HIS A 69 -9.41 -21.81 23.39
C HIS A 69 -8.82 -22.96 24.19
N VAL A 70 -7.70 -22.72 24.90
CA VAL A 70 -7.05 -23.73 25.76
C VAL A 70 -7.99 -24.20 26.85
N LEU A 71 -8.67 -23.29 27.56
CA LEU A 71 -9.63 -23.62 28.62
C LEU A 71 -10.77 -24.47 28.07
N SER A 72 -11.37 -24.08 26.96
CA SER A 72 -12.47 -24.84 26.33
C SER A 72 -12.04 -26.25 25.95
N SER A 73 -10.85 -26.40 25.39
CA SER A 73 -10.29 -27.72 25.01
C SER A 73 -10.03 -28.61 26.22
N MET A 74 -9.50 -28.03 27.31
CA MET A 74 -9.29 -28.79 28.57
C MET A 74 -10.59 -29.20 29.21
N LEU A 75 -11.65 -28.37 29.23
CA LEU A 75 -12.96 -28.68 29.76
C LEU A 75 -13.64 -29.78 28.93
N LEU A 76 -13.52 -29.72 27.60
CA LEU A 76 -14.07 -30.75 26.71
C LEU A 76 -13.38 -32.11 26.95
N ALA A 77 -12.06 -32.15 27.03
CA ALA A 77 -11.29 -33.35 27.30
C ALA A 77 -11.65 -33.98 28.65
N LYS A 78 -11.93 -33.15 29.68
CA LYS A 78 -12.37 -33.62 30.99
C LYS A 78 -13.74 -34.28 30.93
N THR A 79 -14.67 -33.77 30.12
CA THR A 79 -16.01 -34.35 29.95
C THR A 79 -16.03 -35.65 29.14
N GLU A 80 -15.18 -35.76 28.13
CA GLU A 80 -15.17 -36.90 27.21
C GLU A 80 -14.26 -38.04 27.67
N HIS A 81 -13.13 -37.73 28.33
CA HIS A 81 -12.04 -38.68 28.60
C HIS A 81 -11.64 -38.76 30.08
N ASP A 82 -12.33 -38.05 30.97
CA ASP A 82 -12.00 -37.92 32.42
C ASP A 82 -10.55 -37.45 32.67
N CYS A 83 -9.95 -36.77 31.69
CA CYS A 83 -8.64 -36.16 31.81
C CYS A 83 -8.67 -34.70 31.28
N ALA A 84 -8.07 -33.77 32.01
CA ALA A 84 -8.05 -32.35 31.66
C ALA A 84 -6.80 -31.98 30.78
N GLY A 85 -6.43 -32.83 29.83
CA GLY A 85 -5.26 -32.65 28.99
C GLY A 85 -5.57 -32.07 27.62
N LEU A 86 -4.60 -31.39 27.03
CA LEU A 86 -4.62 -31.03 25.61
C LEU A 86 -4.12 -32.20 24.75
N SER A 87 -4.59 -32.30 23.51
CA SER A 87 -4.08 -33.27 22.54
C SER A 87 -2.64 -32.94 22.13
N ASP A 88 -1.93 -33.91 21.55
CA ASP A 88 -0.56 -33.72 21.05
C ASP A 88 -0.52 -32.64 19.96
N SER A 89 -1.52 -32.60 19.08
CA SER A 89 -1.63 -31.56 18.03
C SER A 89 -1.74 -30.16 18.64
N GLN A 90 -2.60 -30.00 19.64
CA GLN A 90 -2.79 -28.71 20.31
C GLN A 90 -1.53 -28.27 21.06
N ARG A 91 -0.83 -29.18 21.75
CA ARG A 91 0.45 -28.86 22.40
C ARG A 91 1.51 -28.46 21.40
N PHE A 92 1.57 -29.16 20.26
CA PHE A 92 2.51 -28.84 19.18
C PHE A 92 2.22 -27.47 18.57
N GLU A 93 0.97 -27.14 18.27
CA GLU A 93 0.55 -25.81 17.76
C GLU A 93 0.92 -24.69 18.74
N LEU A 94 0.69 -24.90 20.04
CA LEU A 94 1.10 -23.95 21.09
C LEU A 94 2.64 -23.81 21.14
N ALA A 95 3.38 -24.88 20.97
CA ALA A 95 4.85 -24.83 20.94
C ALA A 95 5.39 -24.05 19.73
N VAL A 96 4.78 -24.23 18.56
CA VAL A 96 5.09 -23.42 17.36
C VAL A 96 4.83 -21.94 17.65
N SER A 97 3.65 -21.60 18.18
CA SER A 97 3.27 -20.23 18.56
C SER A 97 4.23 -19.61 19.59
N ALA A 98 4.75 -20.42 20.51
CA ALA A 98 5.73 -19.95 21.49
C ALA A 98 7.08 -19.61 20.85
N PHE A 99 7.58 -20.40 19.89
CA PHE A 99 8.79 -20.07 19.16
C PHE A 99 8.60 -18.87 18.24
N GLU A 100 7.45 -18.74 17.59
CA GLU A 100 7.09 -17.55 16.78
C GLU A 100 7.10 -16.30 17.65
N ARG A 101 6.44 -16.31 18.82
CA ARG A 101 6.40 -15.17 19.74
C ARG A 101 7.78 -14.75 20.24
N VAL A 102 8.62 -15.70 20.61
CA VAL A 102 10.02 -15.41 21.05
C VAL A 102 10.82 -14.83 19.89
N SER A 103 10.65 -15.35 18.68
CA SER A 103 11.35 -14.84 17.49
C SER A 103 10.94 -13.39 17.18
N GLU A 104 9.64 -13.07 17.21
CA GLU A 104 9.13 -11.71 17.00
C GLU A 104 9.67 -10.74 18.06
N TYR A 105 9.70 -11.19 19.32
CA TYR A 105 10.22 -10.41 20.44
C TYR A 105 11.71 -10.08 20.25
N ASP A 106 12.54 -11.08 19.92
CA ASP A 106 13.98 -10.91 19.68
C ASP A 106 14.24 -10.04 18.44
N ILE A 107 13.42 -10.14 17.40
CA ILE A 107 13.48 -9.27 16.20
C ILE A 107 13.22 -7.82 16.61
N ALA A 108 12.19 -7.54 17.39
CA ALA A 108 11.87 -6.19 17.85
C ALA A 108 13.02 -5.57 18.66
N ILE A 109 13.60 -6.33 19.59
CA ILE A 109 14.77 -5.91 20.37
C ILE A 109 15.96 -5.62 19.45
N SER A 110 16.30 -6.56 18.58
CA SER A 110 17.43 -6.43 17.67
C SER A 110 17.30 -5.24 16.74
N GLN A 111 16.12 -5.00 16.18
CA GLN A 111 15.86 -3.86 15.32
C GLN A 111 15.99 -2.54 16.09
N PHE A 112 15.39 -2.44 17.27
CA PHE A 112 15.46 -1.24 18.09
C PHE A 112 16.91 -0.90 18.45
N LEU A 113 17.67 -1.86 18.95
CA LEU A 113 19.05 -1.65 19.37
C LEU A 113 20.00 -1.36 18.18
N SER A 114 19.76 -1.97 17.01
CA SER A 114 20.61 -1.77 15.82
C SER A 114 20.54 -0.35 15.26
N THR A 115 19.48 0.40 15.55
CA THR A 115 19.29 1.79 15.09
C THR A 115 19.78 2.82 16.11
N ARG A 116 20.27 2.41 17.29
CA ARG A 116 20.70 3.29 18.39
C ARG A 116 22.22 3.22 18.59
N LYS A 117 22.82 4.33 19.02
CA LYS A 117 24.25 4.38 19.43
C LYS A 117 24.33 4.56 20.95
N PRO A 118 25.08 3.75 21.67
CA PRO A 118 25.23 3.85 23.13
C PRO A 118 26.21 4.96 23.53
N SER A 119 26.01 6.23 23.12
CA SER A 119 26.91 7.32 23.54
C SER A 119 26.15 8.45 24.23
N GLN A 120 26.80 9.02 25.26
CA GLN A 120 26.33 10.16 26.05
C GLN A 120 26.13 11.46 25.24
N GLU A 121 26.25 11.43 23.92
CA GLU A 121 26.04 12.54 22.99
C GLU A 121 24.64 12.56 22.37
N ALA A 122 23.67 11.87 22.97
CA ALA A 122 22.30 11.76 22.48
C ALA A 122 21.47 13.08 22.55
N SER A 123 22.08 14.22 22.89
CA SER A 123 21.46 15.56 22.84
C SER A 123 21.69 16.31 21.53
N GLN A 124 22.41 15.73 20.57
CA GLN A 124 22.55 16.31 19.22
C GLN A 124 21.89 15.37 18.20
N SER A 125 20.85 15.89 17.56
CA SER A 125 20.15 15.41 16.38
C SER A 125 20.76 14.13 15.76
N LEU A 126 19.99 13.05 15.74
CA LEU A 126 20.21 11.91 14.89
C LEU A 126 20.57 12.39 13.47
N SER A 127 21.85 12.53 13.18
CA SER A 127 22.31 12.62 11.82
C SER A 127 21.95 11.28 11.19
N GLN A 128 20.94 11.27 10.34
CA GLN A 128 20.53 10.17 9.50
C GLN A 128 21.66 9.84 8.52
N GLU A 129 22.71 9.15 8.99
CA GLU A 129 23.58 8.39 8.12
C GLU A 129 22.74 7.19 7.63
N SER A 130 22.36 7.20 6.38
CA SER A 130 21.54 6.26 5.61
C SER A 130 20.51 5.48 6.45
N GLY A 131 19.23 5.81 6.33
CA GLY A 131 18.14 5.27 7.16
C GLY A 131 17.87 3.75 7.03
N PHE A 132 18.85 2.98 6.52
CA PHE A 132 18.72 1.53 6.35
C PHE A 132 19.64 0.78 7.32
N PRO A 133 19.13 -0.20 8.11
CA PRO A 133 19.92 -0.96 9.05
C PRO A 133 20.89 -1.91 8.33
N ALA A 134 22.04 -2.21 8.96
CA ALA A 134 23.01 -3.17 8.42
C ALA A 134 22.43 -4.59 8.26
N ARG A 135 21.46 -4.95 9.07
CA ARG A 135 20.67 -6.19 9.00
C ARG A 135 19.21 -5.86 9.19
N TRP A 136 18.37 -6.31 8.26
CA TRP A 136 16.93 -6.13 8.32
C TRP A 136 16.20 -7.46 8.38
N THR A 137 15.23 -7.55 9.28
CA THR A 137 14.38 -8.73 9.46
C THR A 137 12.95 -8.27 9.57
N GLN A 138 12.03 -8.91 8.88
CA GLN A 138 10.60 -8.63 8.93
C GLN A 138 9.82 -9.93 8.96
N SER A 139 8.81 -10.01 9.81
CA SER A 139 7.90 -11.13 9.92
C SER A 139 6.58 -10.83 9.24
N PHE A 140 6.05 -11.81 8.52
CA PHE A 140 4.74 -11.73 7.88
C PHE A 140 3.89 -12.93 8.27
N ILE A 141 2.63 -12.68 8.59
CA ILE A 141 1.63 -13.68 8.94
C ILE A 141 0.83 -14.01 7.68
N LYS A 142 0.73 -15.31 7.35
CA LYS A 142 -0.10 -15.76 6.23
C LYS A 142 -1.58 -15.51 6.54
N LEU A 143 -2.28 -14.78 5.67
CA LEU A 143 -3.71 -14.55 5.75
C LEU A 143 -4.49 -15.67 5.07
N GLN A 144 -4.07 -16.02 3.85
CA GLN A 144 -4.76 -17.04 3.06
C GLN A 144 -3.88 -17.59 1.95
N ASP A 145 -4.17 -18.80 1.51
CA ASP A 145 -3.67 -19.33 0.25
C ASP A 145 -4.49 -18.71 -0.90
N LEU A 146 -3.83 -18.36 -1.98
CA LEU A 146 -4.49 -17.88 -3.19
C LEU A 146 -4.62 -19.03 -4.19
N ARG A 147 -5.67 -18.99 -5.00
CA ARG A 147 -5.95 -20.05 -5.97
C ARG A 147 -4.75 -20.32 -6.91
N TYR A 148 -4.03 -19.27 -7.32
CA TYR A 148 -2.79 -19.30 -8.10
C TYR A 148 -2.14 -17.91 -8.04
N GLY A 149 -0.92 -17.79 -8.52
CA GLY A 149 -0.17 -16.54 -8.59
C GLY A 149 -0.61 -15.67 -9.77
N GLU A 150 0.34 -14.92 -10.31
CA GLU A 150 0.08 -14.11 -11.51
C GLU A 150 -0.38 -15.00 -12.69
N ASN A 151 0.18 -16.21 -12.77
CA ASN A 151 -0.19 -17.20 -13.76
C ASN A 151 -0.74 -18.49 -13.12
N PRO A 152 -1.62 -19.24 -13.81
CA PRO A 152 -2.30 -20.42 -13.24
C PRO A 152 -1.39 -21.55 -12.74
N HIS A 153 -0.16 -21.65 -13.23
CA HIS A 153 0.80 -22.66 -12.81
C HIS A 153 1.63 -22.28 -11.57
N GLN A 154 1.47 -21.06 -11.06
CA GLN A 154 2.20 -20.55 -9.90
C GLN A 154 1.35 -20.71 -8.65
N THR A 155 1.95 -21.23 -7.58
CA THR A 155 1.35 -21.20 -6.24
C THR A 155 1.51 -19.83 -5.62
N ALA A 156 0.54 -19.38 -4.81
CA ALA A 156 0.59 -18.08 -4.17
C ALA A 156 -0.15 -18.07 -2.83
N ALA A 157 0.22 -17.13 -1.98
CA ALA A 157 -0.46 -16.83 -0.73
C ALA A 157 -0.38 -15.33 -0.44
N LEU A 158 -1.33 -14.82 0.32
CA LEU A 158 -1.34 -13.45 0.85
C LEU A 158 -0.80 -13.48 2.27
N TYR A 159 0.13 -12.59 2.54
CA TYR A 159 0.68 -12.34 3.86
C TYR A 159 0.42 -10.89 4.29
N ARG A 160 0.42 -10.64 5.57
CA ARG A 160 0.38 -9.29 6.15
C ARG A 160 1.43 -9.12 7.22
N GLU A 161 1.76 -7.91 7.55
CA GLU A 161 2.53 -7.58 8.76
C GLU A 161 1.73 -7.95 10.03
N SER A 162 2.41 -8.17 11.14
CA SER A 162 1.74 -8.45 12.43
C SER A 162 0.86 -7.28 12.86
N MET A 163 1.30 -6.05 12.62
CA MET A 163 0.55 -4.81 12.84
C MET A 163 0.43 -4.03 11.50
N PRO A 164 -0.53 -4.38 10.65
CA PRO A 164 -0.67 -3.71 9.36
C PRO A 164 -1.11 -2.27 9.55
N ALA A 165 -0.59 -1.37 8.72
CA ALA A 165 -0.98 0.03 8.75
C ALA A 165 -2.49 0.19 8.52
N PRO A 166 -3.20 0.99 9.35
CA PRO A 166 -4.62 1.25 9.15
C PRO A 166 -4.90 1.81 7.75
N GLY A 167 -5.96 1.34 7.12
CA GLY A 167 -6.32 1.74 5.76
C GLY A 167 -5.45 1.15 4.66
N SER A 168 -4.60 0.16 4.95
CA SER A 168 -3.93 -0.64 3.93
C SER A 168 -4.88 -1.69 3.34
N LEU A 169 -4.60 -2.16 2.12
CA LEU A 169 -5.45 -3.14 1.43
C LEU A 169 -5.64 -4.44 2.25
N VAL A 170 -4.62 -4.88 2.98
CA VAL A 170 -4.70 -6.08 3.83
C VAL A 170 -5.62 -5.94 5.04
N THR A 171 -6.10 -4.72 5.34
CA THR A 171 -7.11 -4.44 6.38
C THR A 171 -8.52 -4.33 5.79
N ALA A 172 -8.68 -4.53 4.49
CA ALA A 172 -9.97 -4.44 3.81
C ALA A 172 -10.96 -5.48 4.33
N GLN A 173 -12.21 -5.06 4.51
CA GLN A 173 -13.32 -5.96 4.73
C GLN A 173 -13.96 -6.30 3.39
N GLN A 174 -13.94 -7.57 3.00
CA GLN A 174 -14.68 -8.02 1.82
C GLN A 174 -16.16 -8.19 2.17
N MET A 175 -17.01 -7.34 1.58
CA MET A 175 -18.45 -7.30 1.84
C MET A 175 -19.20 -8.35 1.02
N GLN A 176 -18.73 -8.67 -0.18
CA GLN A 176 -19.29 -9.69 -1.08
C GLN A 176 -18.27 -10.15 -2.13
N GLY A 177 -18.65 -11.18 -2.88
CA GLY A 177 -17.95 -11.65 -4.07
C GLY A 177 -17.12 -12.90 -3.82
N LYS A 178 -16.46 -13.34 -4.89
CA LYS A 178 -15.51 -14.47 -4.85
C LYS A 178 -14.24 -14.10 -4.12
N GLU A 179 -13.43 -15.07 -3.78
CA GLU A 179 -12.07 -14.87 -3.28
C GLU A 179 -11.26 -13.97 -4.23
N LEU A 180 -10.41 -13.14 -3.64
CA LEU A 180 -9.49 -12.29 -4.38
C LEU A 180 -8.37 -13.16 -4.98
N SER A 181 -8.03 -12.90 -6.24
CA SER A 181 -6.86 -13.50 -6.88
C SER A 181 -5.61 -12.65 -6.63
N PHE A 182 -4.43 -13.21 -6.92
CA PHE A 182 -3.16 -12.49 -6.89
C PHE A 182 -3.23 -11.18 -7.70
N ASN A 183 -3.73 -11.26 -8.94
CA ASN A 183 -3.85 -10.10 -9.81
C ASN A 183 -4.89 -9.09 -9.29
N ASN A 184 -6.00 -9.56 -8.70
CA ASN A 184 -6.97 -8.66 -8.07
C ASN A 184 -6.33 -7.85 -6.93
N LEU A 185 -5.51 -8.49 -6.09
CA LEU A 185 -4.83 -7.82 -4.97
C LEU A 185 -3.80 -6.80 -5.47
N ALA A 186 -2.98 -7.16 -6.46
CA ALA A 186 -1.98 -6.26 -7.03
C ALA A 186 -2.62 -5.01 -7.68
N ASP A 187 -3.67 -5.22 -8.49
CA ASP A 187 -4.40 -4.13 -9.15
C ASP A 187 -5.20 -3.29 -8.14
N ALA A 188 -5.78 -3.93 -7.10
CA ALA A 188 -6.51 -3.26 -6.04
C ALA A 188 -5.59 -2.34 -5.21
N ASP A 189 -4.38 -2.79 -4.89
CA ASP A 189 -3.39 -1.98 -4.18
C ASP A 189 -2.99 -0.75 -5.00
N ALA A 190 -2.74 -0.92 -6.30
CA ALA A 190 -2.42 0.19 -7.20
C ALA A 190 -3.57 1.21 -7.30
N ALA A 191 -4.82 0.74 -7.39
CA ALA A 191 -6.01 1.59 -7.46
C ALA A 191 -6.21 2.36 -6.15
N TRP A 192 -6.11 1.64 -5.02
CA TRP A 192 -6.26 2.20 -3.70
C TRP A 192 -5.17 3.22 -3.36
N ALA A 193 -3.91 2.91 -3.66
CA ALA A 193 -2.80 3.84 -3.46
C ALA A 193 -3.00 5.14 -4.25
N CYS A 194 -3.49 5.06 -5.50
CA CYS A 194 -3.76 6.22 -6.33
C CYS A 194 -4.91 7.05 -5.77
N VAL A 195 -6.08 6.44 -5.51
CA VAL A 195 -7.29 7.19 -5.10
C VAL A 195 -7.13 7.87 -3.75
N ARG A 196 -6.37 7.28 -2.82
CA ARG A 196 -6.07 7.88 -1.51
C ARG A 196 -5.28 9.18 -1.58
N SER A 197 -4.60 9.45 -2.69
CA SER A 197 -3.80 10.67 -2.86
C SER A 197 -4.66 11.91 -3.13
N PHE A 198 -5.96 11.75 -3.33
CA PHE A 198 -6.91 12.81 -3.60
C PHE A 198 -7.82 13.08 -2.40
N THR A 199 -8.22 14.36 -2.22
CA THR A 199 -9.13 14.78 -1.15
C THR A 199 -10.56 14.98 -1.63
N ALA A 200 -10.75 15.49 -2.86
CA ALA A 200 -12.06 15.62 -3.48
C ALA A 200 -12.62 14.23 -3.85
N PRO A 201 -13.95 14.07 -4.03
CA PRO A 201 -14.53 12.83 -4.54
C PRO A 201 -13.84 12.41 -5.84
N THR A 202 -13.17 11.26 -5.83
CA THR A 202 -12.33 10.80 -6.94
C THR A 202 -12.60 9.34 -7.23
N CYS A 203 -12.61 9.01 -8.52
CA CYS A 203 -12.64 7.66 -9.03
C CYS A 203 -11.33 7.34 -9.77
N VAL A 204 -10.76 6.18 -9.46
CA VAL A 204 -9.60 5.60 -10.14
C VAL A 204 -9.98 4.25 -10.72
N ILE A 205 -9.74 4.05 -12.00
CA ILE A 205 -9.92 2.78 -12.70
C ILE A 205 -8.55 2.26 -13.08
N VAL A 206 -8.24 1.03 -12.63
CA VAL A 206 -6.95 0.37 -12.85
C VAL A 206 -7.12 -0.89 -13.67
N LYS A 207 -6.18 -1.12 -14.57
CA LYS A 207 -6.00 -2.36 -15.31
C LYS A 207 -4.50 -2.67 -15.39
N HIS A 208 -4.12 -3.89 -14.98
CA HIS A 208 -2.72 -4.34 -14.95
C HIS A 208 -1.79 -3.35 -14.21
N ALA A 209 -2.19 -3.01 -12.99
CA ALA A 209 -1.50 -2.10 -12.08
C ALA A 209 -1.26 -0.68 -12.64
N ASN A 210 -1.95 -0.27 -13.72
CA ASN A 210 -1.89 1.09 -14.26
C ASN A 210 -3.26 1.75 -14.20
N PRO A 211 -3.36 3.01 -13.78
CA PRO A 211 -4.54 3.81 -14.01
C PRO A 211 -4.84 3.92 -15.51
N CYS A 212 -6.06 3.60 -15.92
CA CYS A 212 -6.56 3.81 -17.29
C CYS A 212 -7.59 4.93 -17.34
N GLY A 213 -8.13 5.34 -16.20
CA GLY A 213 -9.01 6.48 -16.06
C GLY A 213 -9.01 7.00 -14.62
N VAL A 214 -8.83 8.31 -14.46
CA VAL A 214 -8.87 8.99 -13.16
C VAL A 214 -9.62 10.30 -13.31
N ALA A 215 -10.56 10.57 -12.40
CA ALA A 215 -11.23 11.87 -12.36
C ALA A 215 -11.68 12.23 -10.95
N SER A 216 -11.62 13.52 -10.65
CA SER A 216 -12.25 14.15 -9.48
C SER A 216 -13.45 14.97 -9.93
N ALA A 217 -14.53 14.97 -9.12
CA ALA A 217 -15.73 15.74 -9.38
C ALA A 217 -16.41 16.14 -8.06
N ASP A 218 -17.61 16.71 -8.13
CA ASP A 218 -18.37 17.12 -6.94
C ASP A 218 -18.93 15.90 -6.18
N ASP A 219 -19.17 14.79 -6.87
CA ASP A 219 -19.59 13.53 -6.28
C ASP A 219 -18.93 12.30 -6.95
N CYS A 220 -19.10 11.11 -6.34
CA CYS A 220 -18.52 9.87 -6.83
C CYS A 220 -19.10 9.42 -8.18
N HIS A 221 -20.37 9.69 -8.45
CA HIS A 221 -21.01 9.30 -9.70
C HIS A 221 -20.40 10.05 -10.90
N ASP A 222 -20.25 11.36 -10.78
CA ASP A 222 -19.67 12.17 -11.84
C ASP A 222 -18.17 11.94 -11.99
N ALA A 223 -17.45 11.68 -10.87
CA ALA A 223 -16.06 11.22 -10.89
C ALA A 223 -15.93 9.89 -11.66
N TYR A 224 -16.82 8.92 -11.42
CA TYR A 224 -16.84 7.67 -12.16
C TYR A 224 -17.13 7.87 -13.65
N ALA A 225 -18.16 8.64 -14.00
CA ALA A 225 -18.51 8.87 -15.40
C ALA A 225 -17.34 9.47 -16.19
N LYS A 226 -16.65 10.46 -15.61
CA LYS A 226 -15.45 11.08 -16.20
C LYS A 226 -14.28 10.11 -16.28
N ALA A 227 -13.98 9.35 -15.22
CA ALA A 227 -12.88 8.39 -15.21
C ALA A 227 -13.11 7.28 -16.23
N PHE A 228 -14.32 6.74 -16.31
CA PHE A 228 -14.69 5.70 -17.26
C PHE A 228 -14.58 6.18 -18.73
N ALA A 229 -14.95 7.43 -19.01
CA ALA A 229 -14.87 8.00 -20.35
C ALA A 229 -13.43 8.07 -20.90
N CYS A 230 -12.39 8.05 -20.05
CA CYS A 230 -10.98 8.12 -20.47
C CYS A 230 -10.57 6.92 -21.34
N ASP A 231 -10.92 5.71 -20.91
CA ASP A 231 -10.60 4.46 -21.62
C ASP A 231 -11.62 3.37 -21.28
N PRO A 232 -12.83 3.42 -21.86
CA PRO A 232 -13.88 2.44 -21.59
C PRO A 232 -13.49 1.02 -21.95
N THR A 233 -12.61 0.86 -22.93
CA THR A 233 -12.13 -0.45 -23.40
C THR A 233 -11.26 -1.10 -22.34
N SER A 234 -10.28 -0.38 -21.78
CA SER A 234 -9.39 -0.92 -20.73
C SER A 234 -10.12 -1.04 -19.39
N ALA A 235 -11.14 -0.24 -19.13
CA ALA A 235 -11.92 -0.31 -17.90
C ALA A 235 -12.72 -1.62 -17.74
N PHE A 236 -13.01 -2.31 -18.86
CA PHE A 236 -13.70 -3.61 -18.82
C PHE A 236 -12.88 -4.67 -18.05
N GLY A 237 -13.49 -5.23 -17.00
CA GLY A 237 -12.82 -6.19 -16.11
C GLY A 237 -11.67 -5.58 -15.30
N GLY A 238 -11.67 -4.27 -15.11
CA GLY A 238 -10.72 -3.56 -14.27
C GLY A 238 -11.12 -3.52 -12.79
N ILE A 239 -10.33 -2.79 -12.03
CA ILE A 239 -10.55 -2.49 -10.61
C ILE A 239 -10.98 -1.02 -10.52
N ILE A 240 -12.00 -0.74 -9.72
CA ILE A 240 -12.47 0.63 -9.48
C ILE A 240 -12.33 0.97 -8.02
N ALA A 241 -11.70 2.10 -7.72
CA ALA A 241 -11.53 2.60 -6.36
C ALA A 241 -12.07 4.02 -6.22
N PHE A 242 -12.71 4.28 -5.08
CA PHE A 242 -13.22 5.59 -4.66
C PHE A 242 -12.63 5.95 -3.29
N ASN A 243 -12.44 7.24 -3.05
CA ASN A 243 -11.97 7.76 -1.76
C ASN A 243 -13.10 8.27 -0.85
N HIS A 244 -14.34 8.23 -1.30
CA HIS A 244 -15.53 8.60 -0.54
C HIS A 244 -16.57 7.47 -0.54
N GLU A 245 -17.56 7.56 0.37
CA GLU A 245 -18.66 6.60 0.46
C GLU A 245 -19.44 6.52 -0.87
N LEU A 246 -19.77 5.28 -1.27
CA LEU A 246 -20.61 5.05 -2.45
C LEU A 246 -22.09 5.08 -2.09
N ASP A 247 -22.84 5.88 -2.84
CA ASP A 247 -24.30 5.93 -2.81
C ASP A 247 -24.95 4.98 -3.83
N GLU A 248 -26.28 4.90 -3.79
CA GLU A 248 -27.11 4.09 -4.69
C GLU A 248 -26.89 4.47 -6.17
N ARG A 249 -26.85 5.77 -6.48
CA ARG A 249 -26.69 6.29 -7.84
C ARG A 249 -25.36 5.86 -8.46
N THR A 250 -24.29 5.97 -7.70
CA THR A 250 -22.95 5.53 -8.12
C THR A 250 -22.89 4.03 -8.30
N ALA A 251 -23.48 3.27 -7.36
CA ALA A 251 -23.52 1.80 -7.44
C ALA A 251 -24.28 1.32 -8.68
N LEU A 252 -25.42 1.93 -9.04
CA LEU A 252 -26.15 1.65 -10.26
C LEU A 252 -25.28 1.87 -11.50
N ALA A 253 -24.60 3.02 -11.60
CA ALA A 253 -23.74 3.35 -12.73
C ALA A 253 -22.58 2.35 -12.88
N VAL A 254 -21.87 2.08 -11.80
CA VAL A 254 -20.73 1.14 -11.77
C VAL A 254 -21.16 -0.29 -12.12
N SER A 255 -22.36 -0.71 -11.73
CA SER A 255 -22.89 -2.04 -12.00
C SER A 255 -23.24 -2.30 -13.48
N GLN A 256 -23.29 -1.27 -14.33
CA GLN A 256 -23.59 -1.44 -15.77
C GLN A 256 -22.44 -2.09 -16.54
N GLN A 257 -21.20 -2.02 -16.02
CA GLN A 257 -20.06 -2.67 -16.64
C GLN A 257 -19.62 -3.92 -15.88
N PHE A 258 -18.83 -4.75 -16.55
CA PHE A 258 -18.12 -5.85 -15.90
C PHE A 258 -16.87 -5.30 -15.22
N LEU A 259 -16.75 -5.52 -13.90
CA LEU A 259 -15.55 -5.22 -13.10
C LEU A 259 -15.24 -6.37 -12.15
N GLU A 260 -13.99 -6.49 -11.81
CA GLU A 260 -13.48 -7.55 -10.93
C GLU A 260 -13.58 -7.15 -9.45
N VAL A 261 -13.16 -5.94 -9.10
CA VAL A 261 -13.13 -5.44 -7.72
C VAL A 261 -13.61 -3.99 -7.66
N LEU A 262 -14.43 -3.69 -6.67
CA LEU A 262 -14.87 -2.34 -6.29
C LEU A 262 -14.36 -2.03 -4.89
N ILE A 263 -13.74 -0.87 -4.71
CA ILE A 263 -13.14 -0.45 -3.45
C ILE A 263 -13.68 0.93 -3.06
N ALA A 264 -14.14 1.07 -1.82
CA ALA A 264 -14.51 2.36 -1.24
C ALA A 264 -14.31 2.36 0.28
N PRO A 265 -14.29 3.54 0.94
CA PRO A 265 -14.23 3.61 2.40
C PRO A 265 -15.48 3.05 3.07
N ALA A 266 -16.64 3.27 2.45
CA ALA A 266 -17.94 2.83 2.92
C ALA A 266 -18.95 2.75 1.75
N TYR A 267 -20.07 2.10 2.01
CA TYR A 267 -21.16 1.93 1.08
C TYR A 267 -22.48 2.24 1.79
N SER A 268 -23.37 3.00 1.19
CA SER A 268 -24.72 3.14 1.73
C SER A 268 -25.48 1.80 1.67
N PRO A 269 -26.45 1.55 2.56
CA PRO A 269 -27.23 0.31 2.53
C PRO A 269 -27.86 0.03 1.15
N LYS A 270 -28.38 1.04 0.49
CA LYS A 270 -28.97 0.93 -0.84
C LYS A 270 -27.93 0.62 -1.93
N ALA A 271 -26.70 1.15 -1.79
CA ALA A 271 -25.61 0.79 -2.69
C ALA A 271 -25.28 -0.71 -2.59
N LEU A 272 -25.21 -1.26 -1.37
CA LEU A 272 -24.99 -2.70 -1.16
C LEU A 272 -26.12 -3.56 -1.75
N GLU A 273 -27.39 -3.12 -1.63
CA GLU A 273 -28.54 -3.80 -2.25
C GLU A 273 -28.39 -3.87 -3.79
N VAL A 274 -27.99 -2.77 -4.42
CA VAL A 274 -27.73 -2.74 -5.87
C VAL A 274 -26.59 -3.67 -6.26
N LEU A 275 -25.50 -3.61 -5.53
CA LEU A 275 -24.29 -4.40 -5.80
C LEU A 275 -24.52 -5.90 -5.59
N ALA A 276 -25.43 -6.29 -4.68
CA ALA A 276 -25.78 -7.68 -4.41
C ALA A 276 -26.25 -8.46 -5.65
N ALA A 277 -26.84 -7.76 -6.63
CA ALA A 277 -27.22 -8.36 -7.91
C ALA A 277 -26.02 -8.88 -8.72
N LYS A 278 -24.81 -8.43 -8.44
CA LYS A 278 -23.56 -8.83 -9.09
C LYS A 278 -22.72 -9.73 -8.16
N ALA A 279 -23.27 -10.86 -7.77
CA ALA A 279 -22.73 -11.77 -6.72
C ALA A 279 -21.24 -12.15 -6.89
N ASN A 280 -20.69 -12.13 -8.11
CA ASN A 280 -19.29 -12.45 -8.37
C ASN A 280 -18.32 -11.29 -8.21
N MET A 281 -18.84 -10.05 -8.18
CA MET A 281 -18.04 -8.82 -8.00
C MET A 281 -17.54 -8.76 -6.57
N ARG A 282 -16.26 -8.50 -6.40
CA ARG A 282 -15.65 -8.34 -5.08
C ARG A 282 -15.82 -6.90 -4.63
N VAL A 283 -16.47 -6.70 -3.50
CA VAL A 283 -16.71 -5.39 -2.90
C VAL A 283 -15.91 -5.28 -1.63
N LEU A 284 -14.97 -4.34 -1.57
CA LEU A 284 -14.06 -4.13 -0.48
C LEU A 284 -14.35 -2.79 0.21
N ALA A 285 -14.49 -2.82 1.54
CA ALA A 285 -14.54 -1.61 2.37
C ALA A 285 -13.20 -1.44 3.10
N ILE A 286 -12.60 -0.24 3.02
CA ILE A 286 -11.33 0.08 3.69
C ILE A 286 -11.49 1.38 4.48
N ASP A 287 -11.47 1.32 5.80
CA ASP A 287 -11.65 2.50 6.65
C ASP A 287 -10.46 3.48 6.51
N CYS A 288 -10.73 4.65 5.94
CA CYS A 288 -9.76 5.72 5.76
C CYS A 288 -9.63 6.66 6.97
N ARG A 289 -10.56 6.61 7.94
CA ARG A 289 -10.59 7.57 9.07
C ARG A 289 -9.36 7.41 9.96
N ALA A 290 -8.84 6.22 10.08
CA ALA A 290 -7.63 5.93 10.85
C ALA A 290 -6.35 6.51 10.21
N ILE A 291 -6.36 6.82 8.90
CA ILE A 291 -5.20 7.39 8.20
C ILE A 291 -4.98 8.86 8.62
N ALA A 292 -6.04 9.61 8.85
CA ALA A 292 -5.98 11.02 9.25
C ALA A 292 -5.36 11.23 10.65
N SER A 293 -5.36 10.20 11.49
CA SER A 293 -4.82 10.22 12.85
C SER A 293 -3.34 9.81 12.94
N HIS A 294 -2.74 9.29 11.87
CA HIS A 294 -1.32 8.95 11.84
C HIS A 294 -0.56 10.03 11.05
N PRO A 295 0.25 10.87 11.72
CA PRO A 295 1.06 11.86 11.02
C PRO A 295 1.97 11.13 10.02
N THR A 296 1.87 11.50 8.75
CA THR A 296 2.87 11.16 7.73
C THR A 296 4.22 11.66 8.23
N GLY A 297 5.09 10.76 8.69
CA GLY A 297 6.42 11.16 9.14
C GLY A 297 6.94 10.51 10.41
N SER A 298 6.38 9.39 10.88
CA SER A 298 7.09 8.60 11.90
C SER A 298 8.29 7.90 11.22
N PRO A 299 9.55 8.14 11.66
CA PRO A 299 10.73 7.51 11.06
C PRO A 299 10.82 5.99 11.26
N ASP A 300 9.96 5.43 12.11
CA ASP A 300 10.09 4.05 12.59
C ASP A 300 9.19 3.02 11.87
N ALA A 301 8.49 3.42 10.83
CA ALA A 301 7.65 2.48 10.11
C ALA A 301 8.44 1.83 8.96
N THR A 302 9.01 0.64 9.21
CA THR A 302 9.52 -0.25 8.15
C THR A 302 8.44 -0.63 7.13
N SER A 303 7.17 -0.43 7.44
CA SER A 303 6.02 -0.47 6.53
C SER A 303 6.04 0.61 5.45
N ASP A 304 6.94 1.59 5.56
CA ASP A 304 7.10 2.68 4.60
C ASP A 304 8.15 2.39 3.52
N TRP A 305 8.70 1.21 3.51
CA TRP A 305 9.69 0.82 2.52
C TRP A 305 9.04 0.15 1.31
N ASP A 306 9.47 0.58 0.14
CA ASP A 306 9.18 -0.08 -1.12
C ASP A 306 10.28 -1.11 -1.39
N ILE A 307 9.85 -2.38 -1.59
CA ILE A 307 10.75 -3.53 -1.62
C ILE A 307 10.60 -4.24 -2.96
N LYS A 308 11.71 -4.39 -3.66
CA LYS A 308 11.76 -5.16 -4.90
C LYS A 308 12.74 -6.32 -4.78
N ARG A 309 12.28 -7.54 -5.00
CA ARG A 309 13.14 -8.71 -5.03
C ARG A 309 14.00 -8.73 -6.30
N ILE A 310 15.30 -8.96 -6.13
CA ILE A 310 16.28 -9.14 -7.21
C ILE A 310 17.09 -10.42 -6.95
N GLY A 311 16.81 -11.46 -7.70
CA GLY A 311 17.48 -12.76 -7.49
C GLY A 311 17.46 -13.20 -6.03
N SER A 312 18.62 -13.32 -5.41
CA SER A 312 18.80 -13.67 -3.98
C SER A 312 18.90 -12.44 -3.06
N GLY A 313 18.63 -11.22 -3.56
CA GLY A 313 18.72 -9.98 -2.82
C GLY A 313 17.44 -9.16 -2.87
N LEU A 314 17.46 -8.01 -2.22
CA LEU A 314 16.39 -7.03 -2.18
C LEU A 314 16.94 -5.65 -2.52
N LEU A 315 16.19 -4.88 -3.31
CA LEU A 315 16.31 -3.43 -3.36
C LEU A 315 15.26 -2.86 -2.41
N ILE A 316 15.70 -1.97 -1.54
CA ILE A 316 14.85 -1.29 -0.56
C ILE A 316 15.02 0.21 -0.74
N GLN A 317 13.93 0.93 -0.81
CA GLN A 317 13.90 2.38 -0.87
C GLN A 317 12.78 2.92 0.03
N SER A 318 12.85 4.18 0.41
CA SER A 318 11.72 4.85 1.04
C SER A 318 10.57 4.98 0.05
N ALA A 319 9.33 4.83 0.53
CA ALA A 319 8.16 5.08 -0.31
C ALA A 319 8.19 6.52 -0.86
N ASP A 320 7.74 6.68 -2.10
CA ASP A 320 7.59 8.01 -2.71
C ASP A 320 6.40 8.74 -2.08
N ARG A 321 6.68 9.53 -1.04
CA ARG A 321 5.70 10.34 -0.31
C ARG A 321 5.72 11.81 -0.69
N HIS A 322 6.53 12.19 -1.68
CA HIS A 322 6.60 13.57 -2.09
C HIS A 322 5.23 14.06 -2.56
N ASP A 323 4.73 15.10 -1.91
CA ASP A 323 3.50 15.81 -2.30
C ASP A 323 3.88 17.17 -2.89
N LEU A 324 3.33 17.47 -4.06
CA LEU A 324 3.65 18.67 -4.81
C LEU A 324 2.78 19.83 -4.29
N HIS A 325 3.43 20.88 -3.79
CA HIS A 325 2.76 22.14 -3.49
C HIS A 325 2.90 23.12 -4.64
N THR A 326 1.85 23.84 -4.95
CA THR A 326 1.83 24.83 -6.03
C THR A 326 2.95 25.90 -5.91
N LYS A 327 3.36 26.21 -4.67
CA LYS A 327 4.47 27.17 -4.38
C LYS A 327 5.85 26.64 -4.81
N ASP A 328 6.00 25.32 -4.98
CA ASP A 328 7.26 24.68 -5.34
C ASP A 328 7.43 24.58 -6.87
N LEU A 329 6.38 24.92 -7.62
CA LEU A 329 6.40 24.92 -9.06
C LEU A 329 7.20 26.11 -9.61
N ARG A 330 8.12 25.82 -10.52
CA ARG A 330 8.88 26.83 -11.25
C ARG A 330 8.34 26.99 -12.66
N ILE A 331 7.73 28.14 -12.97
CA ILE A 331 7.32 28.49 -14.33
C ILE A 331 8.59 28.83 -15.11
N VAL A 332 8.81 28.12 -16.23
CA VAL A 332 10.06 28.23 -17.02
C VAL A 332 9.87 28.83 -18.39
N THR A 333 8.63 28.98 -18.87
CA THR A 333 8.26 29.58 -20.16
C THR A 333 7.80 31.02 -20.04
N LYS A 334 7.77 31.74 -21.15
CA LYS A 334 7.22 33.11 -21.24
C LYS A 334 5.73 33.13 -20.92
N ARG A 335 4.98 32.18 -21.50
CA ARG A 335 3.57 31.99 -21.17
C ARG A 335 3.45 31.38 -19.78
N LYS A 336 2.62 31.98 -18.94
CA LYS A 336 2.27 31.47 -17.61
C LYS A 336 0.99 30.64 -17.68
N PRO A 337 0.90 29.53 -16.94
CA PRO A 337 -0.35 28.78 -16.85
C PRO A 337 -1.41 29.60 -16.12
N SER A 338 -2.68 29.43 -16.54
CA SER A 338 -3.84 29.96 -15.81
C SER A 338 -4.05 29.20 -14.49
N ALA A 339 -4.90 29.72 -13.60
CA ALA A 339 -5.24 29.04 -12.34
C ALA A 339 -5.87 27.65 -12.61
N GLN A 340 -6.73 27.54 -13.62
CA GLN A 340 -7.33 26.26 -14.03
C GLN A 340 -6.26 25.28 -14.55
N GLN A 341 -5.35 25.77 -15.41
CA GLN A 341 -4.25 24.93 -15.88
C GLN A 341 -3.34 24.46 -14.74
N LEU A 342 -3.08 25.30 -13.74
CA LEU A 342 -2.29 24.88 -12.56
C LEU A 342 -3.01 23.80 -11.75
N ALA A 343 -4.32 23.87 -11.58
CA ALA A 343 -5.12 22.86 -10.93
C ALA A 343 -5.08 21.51 -11.70
N ASP A 344 -5.25 21.58 -13.03
CA ASP A 344 -5.21 20.41 -13.90
C ASP A 344 -3.79 19.82 -14.01
N LEU A 345 -2.73 20.64 -14.04
CA LEU A 345 -1.33 20.18 -14.01
C LEU A 345 -1.01 19.46 -12.69
N SER A 346 -1.49 19.99 -11.57
CA SER A 346 -1.31 19.35 -10.26
C SER A 346 -2.05 18.01 -10.16
N PHE A 347 -3.27 17.95 -10.72
CA PHE A 347 -4.02 16.70 -10.83
C PHE A 347 -3.31 15.68 -11.73
N ALA A 348 -2.91 16.08 -12.94
CA ALA A 348 -2.22 15.21 -13.90
C ALA A 348 -0.88 14.69 -13.35
N TRP A 349 -0.13 15.54 -12.62
CA TRP A 349 1.10 15.17 -11.94
C TRP A 349 0.88 14.09 -10.88
N ARG A 350 -0.17 14.25 -10.07
CA ARG A 350 -0.56 13.25 -9.06
C ARG A 350 -0.95 11.94 -9.70
N VAL A 351 -1.67 11.95 -10.82
CA VAL A 351 -1.97 10.71 -11.58
C VAL A 351 -0.70 10.09 -12.13
N ALA A 352 0.20 10.88 -12.75
CA ALA A 352 1.44 10.39 -13.36
C ALA A 352 2.34 9.64 -12.38
N LYS A 353 2.36 10.02 -11.09
CA LYS A 353 3.05 9.32 -10.01
C LYS A 353 2.66 7.85 -9.88
N PHE A 354 1.42 7.48 -10.23
CA PHE A 354 0.90 6.12 -10.13
C PHE A 354 0.89 5.36 -11.45
N VAL A 355 1.35 5.97 -12.53
CA VAL A 355 1.47 5.35 -13.84
C VAL A 355 2.88 4.80 -14.03
N LYS A 356 3.00 3.58 -14.55
CA LYS A 356 4.33 2.98 -14.83
C LYS A 356 5.09 3.78 -15.88
N SER A 357 6.38 3.99 -15.61
CA SER A 357 7.30 4.75 -16.44
C SER A 357 7.56 4.07 -17.81
N ASN A 358 7.76 4.81 -18.90
CA ASN A 358 7.57 6.26 -18.97
C ASN A 358 6.08 6.58 -18.97
N ALA A 359 5.67 7.62 -18.22
CA ALA A 359 4.28 8.01 -18.07
C ALA A 359 3.99 9.37 -18.72
N ILE A 360 2.92 9.43 -19.51
CA ILE A 360 2.34 10.67 -20.05
C ILE A 360 0.85 10.66 -19.73
N VAL A 361 0.37 11.74 -19.09
CA VAL A 361 -1.03 11.91 -18.71
C VAL A 361 -1.57 13.20 -19.24
N PHE A 362 -2.53 13.14 -20.17
CA PHE A 362 -3.34 14.28 -20.59
C PHE A 362 -4.49 14.48 -19.61
N CYS A 363 -4.73 15.73 -19.23
CA CYS A 363 -5.79 16.09 -18.29
C CYS A 363 -6.48 17.39 -18.68
N LYS A 364 -7.77 17.50 -18.37
CA LYS A 364 -8.55 18.73 -18.43
C LYS A 364 -9.72 18.63 -17.44
N ASP A 365 -10.00 19.70 -16.73
CA ASP A 365 -11.10 19.78 -15.75
C ASP A 365 -11.07 18.63 -14.72
N GLN A 366 -9.86 18.34 -14.21
CA GLN A 366 -9.55 17.25 -13.25
C GLN A 366 -10.01 15.86 -13.72
N GLN A 367 -9.95 15.63 -15.01
CA GLN A 367 -10.23 14.36 -15.69
C GLN A 367 -9.04 13.96 -16.54
N SER A 368 -8.55 12.74 -16.43
CA SER A 368 -7.62 12.18 -17.40
C SER A 368 -8.33 11.97 -18.74
N LEU A 369 -7.69 12.41 -19.82
CA LEU A 369 -8.20 12.29 -21.18
C LEU A 369 -7.49 11.22 -21.98
N GLY A 370 -6.27 10.90 -21.62
CA GLY A 370 -5.46 9.87 -22.24
C GLY A 370 -4.24 9.58 -21.38
N ILE A 371 -3.91 8.31 -21.18
CA ILE A 371 -2.79 7.85 -20.38
C ILE A 371 -1.92 6.91 -21.21
N GLY A 372 -0.64 7.27 -21.35
CA GLY A 372 0.40 6.41 -21.91
C GLY A 372 1.31 5.91 -20.80
N ALA A 373 1.42 4.60 -20.64
CA ALA A 373 2.07 3.94 -19.51
C ALA A 373 3.08 2.89 -19.98
N GLY A 374 4.18 2.73 -19.23
CA GLY A 374 5.05 1.56 -19.33
C GLY A 374 5.81 1.43 -20.65
N GLN A 375 6.08 2.54 -21.35
CA GLN A 375 6.79 2.51 -22.62
C GLN A 375 8.27 2.79 -22.45
N MET A 376 9.10 2.18 -23.29
CA MET A 376 10.55 2.39 -23.31
C MET A 376 10.93 3.81 -23.73
N SER A 377 10.08 4.47 -24.53
CA SER A 377 10.26 5.85 -24.94
C SER A 377 9.11 6.74 -24.49
N ARG A 378 9.42 7.96 -24.05
CA ARG A 378 8.40 8.96 -23.67
C ARG A 378 7.58 9.41 -24.87
N LEU A 379 8.20 9.42 -26.04
CA LEU A 379 7.54 9.68 -27.32
C LEU A 379 6.41 8.68 -27.58
N ASP A 380 6.65 7.38 -27.34
CA ASP A 380 5.64 6.35 -27.55
C ASP A 380 4.51 6.44 -26.51
N SER A 381 4.83 6.77 -25.26
CA SER A 381 3.81 7.05 -24.24
C SER A 381 2.91 8.22 -24.65
N ALA A 382 3.48 9.28 -25.19
CA ALA A 382 2.72 10.44 -25.70
C ALA A 382 1.78 10.04 -26.85
N ARG A 383 2.28 9.26 -27.81
CA ARG A 383 1.47 8.76 -28.93
C ARG A 383 0.36 7.83 -28.46
N ILE A 384 0.64 6.89 -27.57
CA ILE A 384 -0.36 5.97 -27.02
C ILE A 384 -1.47 6.74 -26.29
N ALA A 385 -1.10 7.72 -25.45
CA ALA A 385 -2.08 8.56 -24.76
C ALA A 385 -3.01 9.27 -25.74
N SER A 386 -2.47 9.82 -26.83
CA SER A 386 -3.24 10.50 -27.88
C SER A 386 -4.17 9.52 -28.63
N ILE A 387 -3.66 8.34 -29.01
CA ILE A 387 -4.45 7.29 -29.69
C ILE A 387 -5.65 6.83 -28.79
N LYS A 388 -5.40 6.66 -27.50
CA LYS A 388 -6.47 6.26 -26.55
C LYS A 388 -7.52 7.34 -26.40
N SER A 389 -7.13 8.59 -26.31
CA SER A 389 -8.06 9.73 -26.27
C SER A 389 -8.92 9.83 -27.55
N GLU A 390 -8.32 9.66 -28.72
CA GLU A 390 -9.03 9.64 -30.00
C GLU A 390 -10.04 8.46 -30.06
N ALA A 391 -9.62 7.26 -29.64
CA ALA A 391 -10.51 6.09 -29.57
C ALA A 391 -11.68 6.30 -28.62
N ALA A 392 -11.46 7.02 -27.50
CA ALA A 392 -12.49 7.41 -26.55
C ALA A 392 -13.32 8.62 -27.02
N LYS A 393 -13.01 9.22 -28.18
CA LYS A 393 -13.65 10.44 -28.73
C LYS A 393 -13.53 11.64 -27.79
N LEU A 394 -12.45 11.72 -27.02
CA LEU A 394 -12.13 12.85 -26.16
C LEU A 394 -11.21 13.83 -26.88
N SER A 395 -11.50 15.12 -26.78
CA SER A 395 -10.64 16.15 -27.36
C SER A 395 -9.49 16.51 -26.44
N LEU A 396 -8.27 16.45 -26.93
CA LEU A 396 -7.07 16.91 -26.22
C LEU A 396 -6.83 18.42 -26.37
N VAL A 397 -7.62 19.12 -27.17
CA VAL A 397 -7.46 20.57 -27.39
C VAL A 397 -7.67 21.35 -26.09
N GLY A 398 -6.64 22.11 -25.73
CA GLY A 398 -6.62 22.90 -24.50
C GLY A 398 -6.39 22.09 -23.23
N SER A 399 -6.02 20.81 -23.33
CA SER A 399 -5.62 19.98 -22.20
C SER A 399 -4.27 20.42 -21.61
N VAL A 400 -3.93 19.87 -20.47
CA VAL A 400 -2.58 19.92 -19.89
C VAL A 400 -1.95 18.54 -19.91
N VAL A 401 -0.61 18.46 -19.79
CA VAL A 401 0.12 17.20 -19.80
C VAL A 401 1.08 17.11 -18.62
N ALA A 402 1.07 15.97 -17.94
CA ALA A 402 2.13 15.59 -16.99
C ALA A 402 3.04 14.51 -17.58
N SER A 403 4.35 14.65 -17.36
CA SER A 403 5.35 13.64 -17.64
C SER A 403 6.08 13.28 -16.33
N ASP A 404 6.17 12.00 -16.00
CA ASP A 404 6.80 11.48 -14.77
C ASP A 404 8.29 11.84 -14.62
N ALA A 405 8.97 12.14 -15.74
CA ALA A 405 10.34 12.64 -15.80
C ALA A 405 10.49 13.68 -16.91
N PHE A 406 11.70 14.23 -17.06
CA PHE A 406 11.97 15.28 -18.05
C PHE A 406 11.85 14.76 -19.50
N PHE A 407 11.50 15.64 -20.42
CA PHE A 407 11.64 15.39 -21.86
C PHE A 407 13.12 15.48 -22.25
N PRO A 408 13.73 14.39 -22.74
CA PRO A 408 15.16 14.41 -23.10
C PRO A 408 15.45 15.21 -24.39
N PHE A 409 14.43 15.37 -25.25
CA PHE A 409 14.45 16.07 -26.52
C PHE A 409 13.10 16.74 -26.75
N ARG A 410 13.05 17.71 -27.67
CA ARG A 410 11.83 18.43 -28.02
C ARG A 410 10.75 17.56 -28.67
N ASP A 411 11.14 16.44 -29.32
CA ASP A 411 10.23 15.57 -30.09
C ASP A 411 9.05 15.04 -29.27
N GLY A 412 9.32 14.62 -28.02
CA GLY A 412 8.27 14.19 -27.12
C GLY A 412 7.32 15.32 -26.70
N LEU A 413 7.86 16.54 -26.54
CA LEU A 413 7.07 17.74 -26.27
C LEU A 413 6.25 18.14 -27.50
N ASP A 414 6.85 18.14 -28.69
CA ASP A 414 6.16 18.48 -29.92
C ASP A 414 4.93 17.58 -30.15
N VAL A 415 5.04 16.28 -29.92
CA VAL A 415 3.91 15.33 -30.04
C VAL A 415 2.76 15.66 -29.11
N VAL A 416 3.02 15.99 -27.84
CA VAL A 416 1.92 16.34 -26.92
C VAL A 416 1.28 17.70 -27.25
N ILE A 417 2.07 18.64 -27.77
CA ILE A 417 1.57 19.94 -28.24
C ILE A 417 0.72 19.75 -29.51
N ASP A 418 1.20 18.98 -30.47
CA ASP A 418 0.45 18.70 -31.72
C ASP A 418 -0.86 17.97 -31.45
N ALA A 419 -0.92 17.17 -30.40
CA ALA A 419 -2.14 16.55 -29.91
C ALA A 419 -3.13 17.54 -29.27
N GLY A 420 -2.69 18.75 -28.92
CA GLY A 420 -3.57 19.81 -28.40
C GLY A 420 -3.27 20.28 -26.97
N ALA A 421 -2.14 19.86 -26.37
CA ALA A 421 -1.76 20.32 -25.05
C ALA A 421 -1.47 21.83 -25.03
N SER A 422 -1.94 22.53 -24.01
CA SER A 422 -1.78 23.96 -23.79
C SER A 422 -0.84 24.32 -22.65
N ALA A 423 -0.54 23.33 -21.77
CA ALA A 423 0.43 23.47 -20.69
C ALA A 423 1.06 22.10 -20.33
N VAL A 424 2.29 22.13 -19.81
CA VAL A 424 3.04 20.92 -19.46
C VAL A 424 3.67 21.04 -18.07
N ILE A 425 3.63 19.95 -17.31
CA ILE A 425 4.37 19.78 -16.05
C ILE A 425 5.36 18.63 -16.17
N GLN A 426 6.60 18.87 -15.77
CA GLN A 426 7.69 17.89 -15.75
C GLN A 426 8.73 18.27 -14.69
N PRO A 427 9.63 17.38 -14.28
CA PRO A 427 10.65 17.71 -13.28
C PRO A 427 11.70 18.72 -13.74
N GLY A 428 12.07 18.76 -15.02
CA GLY A 428 13.30 19.40 -15.51
C GLY A 428 14.55 18.63 -15.08
N GLY A 429 15.73 19.22 -15.29
CA GLY A 429 17.02 18.62 -14.95
C GLY A 429 17.71 17.90 -16.11
N SER A 430 17.20 18.03 -17.34
CA SER A 430 17.89 17.60 -18.55
C SER A 430 18.99 18.57 -18.96
N LEU A 431 20.07 18.05 -19.54
CA LEU A 431 21.06 18.88 -20.21
C LEU A 431 20.47 19.72 -21.38
N ARG A 432 19.30 19.30 -21.86
CA ARG A 432 18.57 19.95 -22.96
C ARG A 432 17.32 20.71 -22.51
N ASP A 433 17.20 21.05 -21.24
CA ASP A 433 16.04 21.81 -20.74
C ASP A 433 15.80 23.09 -21.54
N GLN A 434 16.89 23.81 -21.94
CA GLN A 434 16.77 25.04 -22.74
C GLN A 434 16.16 24.79 -24.12
N GLU A 435 16.49 23.69 -24.79
CA GLU A 435 15.92 23.30 -26.08
C GLU A 435 14.40 23.03 -25.92
N VAL A 436 14.01 22.32 -24.85
CA VAL A 436 12.63 21.96 -24.57
C VAL A 436 11.80 23.19 -24.17
N ILE A 437 12.37 24.10 -23.35
CA ILE A 437 11.75 25.37 -22.97
C ILE A 437 11.56 26.26 -24.21
N GLN A 438 12.57 26.36 -25.06
CA GLN A 438 12.49 27.14 -26.30
C GLN A 438 11.39 26.59 -27.21
N ALA A 439 11.29 25.28 -27.39
CA ALA A 439 10.22 24.65 -28.16
C ALA A 439 8.81 24.95 -27.59
N ALA A 440 8.67 24.97 -26.28
CA ALA A 440 7.43 25.38 -25.63
C ALA A 440 7.09 26.87 -25.89
N ASP A 441 8.11 27.77 -25.81
CA ASP A 441 7.95 29.19 -26.08
C ASP A 441 7.58 29.46 -27.54
N GLU A 442 8.21 28.74 -28.50
CA GLU A 442 7.92 28.84 -29.95
C GLU A 442 6.46 28.49 -30.27
N ARG A 443 5.86 27.59 -29.47
CA ARG A 443 4.49 27.08 -29.63
C ARG A 443 3.49 27.74 -28.68
N ASP A 444 3.90 28.79 -27.96
CA ASP A 444 3.08 29.50 -26.94
C ASP A 444 2.46 28.58 -25.91
N ILE A 445 3.23 27.61 -25.36
CA ILE A 445 2.81 26.65 -24.35
C ILE A 445 3.38 27.05 -23.00
N ALA A 446 2.55 26.97 -21.95
CA ALA A 446 3.02 27.15 -20.58
C ALA A 446 3.74 25.87 -20.09
N MET A 447 4.91 26.02 -19.44
CA MET A 447 5.62 24.89 -18.84
C MET A 447 6.02 25.19 -17.40
N VAL A 448 5.82 24.18 -16.53
CA VAL A 448 6.25 24.26 -15.14
C VAL A 448 7.16 23.07 -14.80
N PHE A 449 8.17 23.34 -13.97
CA PHE A 449 9.08 22.33 -13.45
C PHE A 449 8.78 22.06 -11.97
N THR A 450 8.80 20.77 -11.59
CA THR A 450 8.60 20.32 -10.22
C THR A 450 9.89 20.13 -9.44
N GLY A 451 11.04 19.95 -10.13
CA GLY A 451 12.31 19.58 -9.51
C GLY A 451 12.39 18.15 -8.99
N VAL A 452 11.30 17.41 -9.01
CA VAL A 452 11.20 16.02 -8.51
C VAL A 452 10.57 15.15 -9.60
N ARG A 453 11.10 13.94 -9.80
CA ARG A 453 10.53 12.93 -10.71
C ARG A 453 9.83 11.81 -9.94
N HIS A 454 8.89 11.13 -10.61
CA HIS A 454 8.14 10.00 -10.05
C HIS A 454 8.28 8.76 -10.94
N PHE A 455 9.44 8.13 -10.96
CA PHE A 455 9.58 6.85 -11.66
C PHE A 455 8.90 5.71 -10.88
N ARG A 456 8.12 4.91 -11.61
CA ARG A 456 7.49 3.69 -11.09
C ARG A 456 7.66 2.56 -12.12
N HIS A 457 8.34 1.49 -11.72
CA HIS A 457 8.62 0.32 -12.58
C HIS A 457 7.94 -0.95 -12.08
#